data_1c9bdff0892bc824cef826060cb73a7c
#
_entry.id   1c9bdff0892bc824cef826060cb73a7c
#
_cell.length_a   1.000
_cell.length_b   1.000
_cell.length_c   1.000
_cell.angle_alpha   90.00
_cell.angle_beta   90.00
_cell.angle_gamma   90.00
#
_symmetry.space_group_name_H-M   'P 1'
#
loop_
_entity.id
_entity.type
_entity.pdbx_description
1 polymer ?
#
loop_
_entity_poly.entity_id
_entity_poly.type
_entity_poly.pdbx_seq_one_letter_code
_entity_poly.pdbx_strand_id
1 'polypeptide(L)'
;MYRRDFLDAHGIRFLETPGASYQDASFAFKVLAAAERAVFLSEPIVDYRQDNASSSVKSRGKAFAVCDEYAEMLRWVDASGMDDECKGILTRAALRAKYDSYMWNYVRIAPELRAPFLERMADEYRESISSGTFSLEDLAPWKRVNLREIMRDLHASYADAGRLGRAGHYLRLGGPSVLAAYLRSRR
;
A
#
# COMPACT_ATOMS: atom_id res chain seq x y z
N MET A 1 -15.06 -2.26 16.59
CA MET A 1 -15.48 -1.21 17.57
C MET A 1 -14.23 -0.75 18.30
N TYR A 2 -14.07 0.56 18.52
CA TYR A 2 -12.90 1.15 19.15
C TYR A 2 -13.33 1.95 20.37
N ARG A 3 -12.54 1.92 21.45
CA ARG A 3 -12.76 2.76 22.62
C ARG A 3 -12.31 4.19 22.29
N ARG A 4 -13.12 5.18 22.62
CA ARG A 4 -12.83 6.59 22.30
C ARG A 4 -11.61 7.11 23.07
N ASP A 5 -11.51 6.79 24.35
CA ASP A 5 -10.36 7.16 25.19
C ASP A 5 -9.02 6.61 24.65
N PHE A 6 -9.02 5.38 24.10
CA PHE A 6 -7.87 4.82 23.43
C PHE A 6 -7.48 5.63 22.18
N LEU A 7 -8.45 5.97 21.32
CA LEU A 7 -8.18 6.79 20.14
C LEU A 7 -7.63 8.17 20.50
N ASP A 8 -8.21 8.78 21.54
CA ASP A 8 -7.80 10.11 22.03
C ASP A 8 -6.40 10.07 22.64
N ALA A 9 -6.09 9.07 23.46
CA ALA A 9 -4.78 8.89 24.10
C ALA A 9 -3.63 8.71 23.09
N HIS A 10 -3.90 8.06 21.94
CA HIS A 10 -2.90 7.82 20.90
C HIS A 10 -2.98 8.79 19.72
N GLY A 11 -3.81 9.83 19.80
CA GLY A 11 -3.98 10.82 18.74
C GLY A 11 -4.47 10.22 17.42
N ILE A 12 -5.21 9.10 17.47
CA ILE A 12 -5.65 8.38 16.27
C ILE A 12 -6.88 9.08 15.67
N ARG A 13 -6.71 9.59 14.46
CA ARG A 13 -7.76 10.27 13.68
C ARG A 13 -7.69 9.80 12.23
N PHE A 14 -8.82 9.92 11.54
CA PHE A 14 -8.83 9.85 10.08
C PHE A 14 -8.07 11.03 9.49
N LEU A 15 -7.40 10.83 8.38
CA LEU A 15 -6.82 11.91 7.62
C LEU A 15 -7.97 12.71 6.95
N GLU A 16 -8.01 14.01 7.20
CA GLU A 16 -9.02 14.90 6.62
C GLU A 16 -8.67 15.26 5.18
N THR A 17 -8.98 14.33 4.26
CA THR A 17 -8.80 14.51 2.81
C THR A 17 -10.15 14.76 2.13
N PRO A 18 -10.20 15.55 1.03
CA PRO A 18 -11.43 15.74 0.26
C PRO A 18 -11.99 14.43 -0.27
N GLY A 19 -13.13 14.01 0.26
CA GLY A 19 -13.83 12.78 -0.12
C GLY A 19 -13.26 11.53 0.54
N ALA A 20 -14.08 10.49 0.62
CA ALA A 20 -13.76 9.23 1.30
C ALA A 20 -12.98 8.28 0.37
N SER A 21 -11.64 8.31 0.42
CA SER A 21 -10.80 7.37 -0.34
C SER A 21 -9.62 6.93 0.49
N TYR A 22 -9.53 5.63 0.77
CA TYR A 22 -8.42 5.00 1.51
C TYR A 22 -8.23 5.47 2.97
N GLN A 23 -9.13 6.32 3.50
CA GLN A 23 -9.01 6.90 4.86
C GLN A 23 -8.98 5.85 5.97
N ASP A 24 -9.55 4.69 5.72
CA ASP A 24 -9.52 3.54 6.61
C ASP A 24 -8.12 2.91 6.72
N ALA A 25 -7.24 3.09 5.72
CA ALA A 25 -5.93 2.45 5.69
C ALA A 25 -5.01 2.96 6.80
N SER A 26 -4.78 4.29 6.89
CA SER A 26 -3.94 4.86 7.95
C SER A 26 -4.60 4.74 9.32
N PHE A 27 -5.92 4.88 9.39
CA PHE A 27 -6.66 4.71 10.65
C PHE A 27 -6.51 3.30 11.20
N ALA A 28 -6.76 2.26 10.40
CA ALA A 28 -6.62 0.86 10.82
C ALA A 28 -5.18 0.52 11.21
N PHE A 29 -4.21 1.00 10.44
CA PHE A 29 -2.79 0.83 10.76
C PHE A 29 -2.44 1.41 12.13
N LYS A 30 -2.81 2.68 12.40
CA LYS A 30 -2.54 3.35 13.69
C LYS A 30 -3.19 2.61 14.86
N VAL A 31 -4.44 2.17 14.69
CA VAL A 31 -5.16 1.40 15.72
C VAL A 31 -4.44 0.10 16.03
N LEU A 32 -4.05 -0.67 15.02
CA LEU A 32 -3.38 -1.96 15.23
C LEU A 32 -1.97 -1.79 15.79
N ALA A 33 -1.25 -0.74 15.38
CA ALA A 33 0.09 -0.44 15.86
C ALA A 33 0.11 0.02 17.34
N ALA A 34 -0.93 0.73 17.79
CA ALA A 34 -1.05 1.21 19.17
C ALA A 34 -1.72 0.20 20.13
N ALA A 35 -2.40 -0.82 19.60
CA ALA A 35 -3.21 -1.70 20.42
C ALA A 35 -2.36 -2.72 21.19
N GLU A 36 -2.44 -2.71 22.52
CA GLU A 36 -1.88 -3.75 23.39
C GLU A 36 -2.70 -5.05 23.33
N ARG A 37 -3.99 -4.95 23.09
CA ARG A 37 -4.92 -6.09 23.01
C ARG A 37 -5.92 -5.87 21.90
N ALA A 38 -6.12 -6.89 21.06
CA ALA A 38 -7.11 -6.88 19.99
C ALA A 38 -7.90 -8.20 20.02
N VAL A 39 -9.19 -8.11 19.68
CA VAL A 39 -10.07 -9.28 19.49
C VAL A 39 -10.57 -9.24 18.07
N PHE A 40 -10.41 -10.34 17.34
CA PHE A 40 -10.92 -10.50 16.00
C PHE A 40 -12.17 -11.39 16.04
N LEU A 41 -13.26 -10.90 15.46
CA LEU A 41 -14.50 -11.64 15.32
C LEU A 41 -14.57 -12.24 13.92
N SER A 42 -15.06 -13.46 13.81
CA SER A 42 -15.27 -14.13 12.51
C SER A 42 -16.66 -13.84 11.89
N GLU A 43 -17.57 -13.28 12.69
CA GLU A 43 -18.90 -12.90 12.21
C GLU A 43 -18.80 -11.67 11.29
N PRO A 44 -19.48 -11.71 10.12
CA PRO A 44 -19.58 -10.53 9.26
C PRO A 44 -20.47 -9.47 9.94
N ILE A 45 -19.94 -8.25 10.14
CA ILE A 45 -20.64 -7.15 10.80
C ILE A 45 -21.00 -6.02 9.82
N VAL A 46 -20.48 -6.06 8.59
CA VAL A 46 -20.69 -5.02 7.57
C VAL A 46 -20.89 -5.65 6.20
N ASP A 47 -21.98 -5.28 5.53
CA ASP A 47 -22.17 -5.56 4.12
C ASP A 47 -21.55 -4.45 3.27
N TYR A 48 -20.49 -4.78 2.55
CA TYR A 48 -19.76 -3.81 1.72
C TYR A 48 -20.34 -3.77 0.30
N ARG A 49 -20.99 -2.67 -0.05
CA ARG A 49 -21.57 -2.46 -1.38
C ARG A 49 -20.47 -2.20 -2.43
N GLN A 50 -20.36 -3.09 -3.42
CA GLN A 50 -19.31 -3.01 -4.45
C GLN A 50 -19.78 -2.43 -5.80
N ASP A 51 -21.06 -2.32 -6.02
CA ASP A 51 -21.68 -1.87 -7.28
C ASP A 51 -21.92 -0.36 -7.38
N ASN A 52 -21.36 0.42 -6.44
CA ASN A 52 -21.52 1.87 -6.43
C ASN A 52 -20.75 2.53 -7.59
N ALA A 53 -21.47 3.02 -8.59
CA ALA A 53 -20.89 3.72 -9.75
C ALA A 53 -20.16 5.01 -9.39
N SER A 54 -20.50 5.64 -8.24
CA SER A 54 -19.82 6.83 -7.70
C SER A 54 -18.60 6.49 -6.81
N SER A 55 -18.12 5.25 -6.84
CA SER A 55 -16.94 4.83 -6.08
C SER A 55 -15.76 5.76 -6.36
N SER A 56 -15.19 6.25 -5.27
CA SER A 56 -14.12 7.26 -5.26
C SER A 56 -12.84 6.86 -6.00
N VAL A 57 -12.65 5.57 -6.27
CA VAL A 57 -11.44 5.02 -6.93
C VAL A 57 -11.25 5.55 -8.36
N LYS A 58 -12.33 5.93 -9.05
CA LYS A 58 -12.28 6.44 -10.45
C LYS A 58 -12.14 7.96 -10.57
N SER A 59 -12.19 8.70 -9.46
CA SER A 59 -12.11 10.17 -9.47
C SER A 59 -10.65 10.62 -9.66
N ARG A 60 -10.40 11.50 -10.66
CA ARG A 60 -9.07 12.10 -10.90
C ARG A 60 -8.47 12.75 -9.64
N GLY A 61 -9.29 13.44 -8.84
CA GLY A 61 -8.83 14.11 -7.62
C GLY A 61 -8.40 13.17 -6.48
N LYS A 62 -8.60 11.87 -6.63
CA LYS A 62 -8.35 10.88 -5.58
C LYS A 62 -7.30 9.83 -5.94
N ALA A 63 -6.72 9.94 -7.14
CA ALA A 63 -5.74 8.97 -7.61
C ALA A 63 -4.52 8.85 -6.69
N PHE A 64 -4.16 9.91 -5.99
CA PHE A 64 -3.02 9.97 -5.08
C PHE A 64 -3.39 9.87 -3.60
N ALA A 65 -4.68 9.75 -3.25
CA ALA A 65 -5.12 9.67 -1.86
C ALA A 65 -4.46 8.51 -1.09
N VAL A 66 -4.24 7.38 -1.76
CA VAL A 66 -3.50 6.26 -1.17
C VAL A 66 -2.07 6.64 -0.78
N CYS A 67 -1.43 7.54 -1.53
CA CYS A 67 -0.08 8.02 -1.22
C CYS A 67 -0.08 8.86 0.05
N ASP A 68 -1.08 9.72 0.21
CA ASP A 68 -1.21 10.59 1.36
C ASP A 68 -1.51 9.78 2.64
N GLU A 69 -2.30 8.70 2.52
CA GLU A 69 -2.55 7.76 3.63
C GLU A 69 -1.27 7.04 4.09
N TYR A 70 -0.43 6.57 3.17
CA TYR A 70 0.85 5.94 3.54
C TYR A 70 1.87 6.95 4.07
N ALA A 71 1.90 8.17 3.56
CA ALA A 71 2.70 9.25 4.14
C ALA A 71 2.27 9.55 5.58
N GLU A 72 0.96 9.57 5.85
CA GLU A 72 0.41 9.74 7.20
C GLU A 72 0.78 8.58 8.15
N MET A 73 0.76 7.33 7.67
CA MET A 73 1.21 6.19 8.48
C MET A 73 2.66 6.38 8.94
N LEU A 74 3.56 6.70 8.00
CA LEU A 74 4.98 6.89 8.28
C LEU A 74 5.21 8.08 9.22
N ARG A 75 4.54 9.20 8.98
CA ARG A 75 4.59 10.39 9.84
C ARG A 75 4.14 10.07 11.26
N TRP A 76 3.04 9.31 11.42
CA TRP A 76 2.52 8.93 12.73
C TRP A 76 3.49 7.99 13.48
N VAL A 77 4.11 7.03 12.78
CA VAL A 77 5.13 6.15 13.37
C VAL A 77 6.32 6.96 13.85
N ASP A 78 6.83 7.88 13.04
CA ASP A 78 7.97 8.73 13.38
C ASP A 78 7.68 9.60 14.61
N ALA A 79 6.50 10.23 14.65
CA ALA A 79 6.07 11.07 15.76
C ALA A 79 5.66 10.29 17.03
N SER A 80 5.54 8.96 16.96
CA SER A 80 5.16 8.14 18.12
C SER A 80 6.26 8.10 19.17
N GLY A 81 5.87 7.89 20.44
CA GLY A 81 6.80 7.66 21.55
C GLY A 81 7.39 6.26 21.62
N MET A 82 7.25 5.45 20.56
CA MET A 82 7.78 4.08 20.48
C MET A 82 9.32 4.09 20.36
N ASP A 83 9.95 2.99 20.78
CA ASP A 83 11.38 2.79 20.58
C ASP A 83 11.73 2.59 19.09
N ASP A 84 13.01 2.74 18.75
CA ASP A 84 13.49 2.69 17.37
C ASP A 84 13.28 1.31 16.72
N GLU A 85 13.31 0.23 17.48
CA GLU A 85 13.06 -1.12 16.98
C GLU A 85 11.60 -1.28 16.54
N CYS A 86 10.66 -0.88 17.40
CA CYS A 86 9.23 -0.86 17.09
C CYS A 86 8.92 0.03 15.88
N LYS A 87 9.47 1.25 15.85
CA LYS A 87 9.34 2.16 14.69
C LYS A 87 9.85 1.51 13.41
N GLY A 88 11.02 0.87 13.46
CA GLY A 88 11.59 0.18 12.31
C GLY A 88 10.71 -0.98 11.80
N ILE A 89 10.12 -1.76 12.69
CA ILE A 89 9.20 -2.85 12.34
C ILE A 89 7.94 -2.30 11.67
N LEU A 90 7.32 -1.28 12.26
CA LEU A 90 6.09 -0.65 11.76
C LEU A 90 6.32 0.04 10.41
N THR A 91 7.42 0.76 10.26
CA THR A 91 7.82 1.40 9.00
C THR A 91 7.97 0.37 7.88
N ARG A 92 8.70 -0.73 8.11
CA ARG A 92 8.82 -1.81 7.12
C ARG A 92 7.49 -2.48 6.81
N ALA A 93 6.63 -2.69 7.81
CA ALA A 93 5.29 -3.23 7.61
C ALA A 93 4.44 -2.30 6.73
N ALA A 94 4.44 -1.00 7.01
CA ALA A 94 3.74 0.00 6.20
C ALA A 94 4.26 0.02 4.75
N LEU A 95 5.59 0.03 4.54
CA LEU A 95 6.19 0.05 3.20
C LEU A 95 5.91 -1.23 2.40
N ARG A 96 5.81 -2.40 3.06
CA ARG A 96 5.36 -3.65 2.40
C ARG A 96 3.91 -3.55 1.93
N ALA A 97 3.01 -3.09 2.81
CA ALA A 97 1.59 -2.93 2.50
C ALA A 97 1.36 -1.84 1.44
N LYS A 98 2.16 -0.77 1.46
CA LYS A 98 2.18 0.29 0.46
C LYS A 98 2.32 -0.24 -0.96
N TYR A 99 3.24 -1.19 -1.19
CA TYR A 99 3.39 -1.80 -2.51
C TYR A 99 2.08 -2.39 -3.03
N ASP A 100 1.39 -3.19 -2.21
CA ASP A 100 0.15 -3.84 -2.62
C ASP A 100 -0.96 -2.84 -2.89
N SER A 101 -1.13 -1.86 -2.02
CA SER A 101 -2.13 -0.80 -2.15
C SER A 101 -1.87 0.09 -3.37
N TYR A 102 -0.60 0.45 -3.62
CA TYR A 102 -0.22 1.25 -4.79
C TYR A 102 -0.47 0.49 -6.09
N MET A 103 -0.08 -0.78 -6.17
CA MET A 103 -0.32 -1.59 -7.36
C MET A 103 -1.81 -1.89 -7.57
N TRP A 104 -2.58 -2.02 -6.49
CA TRP A 104 -4.04 -2.15 -6.56
C TRP A 104 -4.71 -0.87 -7.08
N ASN A 105 -4.27 0.29 -6.61
CA ASN A 105 -4.74 1.60 -7.08
C ASN A 105 -4.33 1.86 -8.54
N TYR A 106 -3.06 1.63 -8.86
CA TYR A 106 -2.46 1.85 -10.17
C TYR A 106 -3.26 1.22 -11.33
N VAL A 107 -3.76 0.00 -11.17
CA VAL A 107 -4.54 -0.67 -12.22
C VAL A 107 -5.96 -0.13 -12.35
N ARG A 108 -6.41 0.75 -11.46
CA ARG A 108 -7.78 1.29 -11.39
C ARG A 108 -7.88 2.75 -11.76
N ILE A 109 -6.80 3.51 -11.59
CA ILE A 109 -6.78 4.94 -11.95
C ILE A 109 -6.82 5.14 -13.46
N ALA A 110 -7.24 6.33 -13.87
CA ALA A 110 -7.30 6.72 -15.28
C ALA A 110 -5.92 6.59 -15.95
N PRO A 111 -5.85 6.11 -17.21
CA PRO A 111 -4.58 5.83 -17.89
C PRO A 111 -3.59 7.00 -17.88
N GLU A 112 -4.09 8.22 -18.03
CA GLU A 112 -3.28 9.45 -18.04
C GLU A 112 -2.61 9.78 -16.68
N LEU A 113 -3.09 9.19 -15.59
CA LEU A 113 -2.52 9.37 -14.24
C LEU A 113 -1.52 8.27 -13.87
N ARG A 114 -1.41 7.22 -14.67
CA ARG A 114 -0.57 6.06 -14.34
C ARG A 114 0.92 6.37 -14.34
N ALA A 115 1.39 7.12 -15.34
CA ALA A 115 2.80 7.50 -15.40
C ALA A 115 3.21 8.37 -14.21
N PRO A 116 2.56 9.51 -13.91
CA PRO A 116 2.90 10.31 -12.73
C PRO A 116 2.70 9.55 -11.40
N PHE A 117 1.78 8.59 -11.33
CA PHE A 117 1.62 7.75 -10.15
C PHE A 117 2.80 6.80 -9.94
N LEU A 118 3.30 6.15 -11.01
CA LEU A 118 4.49 5.29 -10.93
C LEU A 118 5.76 6.10 -10.62
N GLU A 119 5.87 7.32 -11.16
CA GLU A 119 6.97 8.24 -10.84
C GLU A 119 7.00 8.54 -9.34
N ARG A 120 5.88 8.97 -8.76
CA ARG A 120 5.76 9.18 -7.31
C ARG A 120 6.10 7.90 -6.52
N MET A 121 5.57 6.76 -6.93
CA MET A 121 5.88 5.47 -6.30
C MET A 121 7.38 5.17 -6.33
N ALA A 122 8.02 5.36 -7.49
CA ALA A 122 9.45 5.11 -7.67
C ALA A 122 10.29 6.01 -6.76
N ASP A 123 9.96 7.30 -6.68
CA ASP A 123 10.70 8.28 -5.88
C ASP A 123 10.57 7.99 -4.39
N GLU A 124 9.37 7.71 -3.89
CA GLU A 124 9.13 7.37 -2.49
C GLU A 124 9.85 6.08 -2.07
N TYR A 125 9.98 5.08 -2.96
CA TYR A 125 10.75 3.88 -2.66
C TYR A 125 12.26 4.08 -2.79
N ARG A 126 12.73 4.88 -3.75
CA ARG A 126 14.16 5.26 -3.82
C ARG A 126 14.62 5.96 -2.55
N GLU A 127 13.82 6.91 -2.05
CA GLU A 127 14.07 7.60 -0.79
C GLU A 127 14.14 6.63 0.39
N SER A 128 13.15 5.74 0.53
CA SER A 128 13.11 4.76 1.62
C SER A 128 14.28 3.77 1.56
N ILE A 129 14.74 3.41 0.37
CA ILE A 129 15.90 2.52 0.19
C ILE A 129 17.22 3.28 0.48
N SER A 130 17.36 4.50 -0.01
CA SER A 130 18.56 5.31 0.19
C SER A 130 18.79 5.71 1.64
N SER A 131 17.71 5.92 2.39
CA SER A 131 17.75 6.19 3.84
C SER A 131 17.98 4.92 4.69
N GLY A 132 17.94 3.73 4.08
CA GLY A 132 18.09 2.46 4.80
C GLY A 132 16.85 2.03 5.59
N THR A 133 15.73 2.75 5.47
CA THR A 133 14.48 2.39 6.17
C THR A 133 13.76 1.21 5.53
N PHE A 134 14.08 0.87 4.28
CA PHE A 134 13.49 -0.23 3.53
C PHE A 134 14.52 -0.91 2.63
N SER A 135 14.37 -2.23 2.47
CA SER A 135 15.15 -3.03 1.53
C SER A 135 14.23 -3.72 0.52
N LEU A 136 14.70 -3.88 -0.71
CA LEU A 136 13.99 -4.69 -1.70
C LEU A 136 13.81 -6.15 -1.21
N GLU A 137 14.71 -6.63 -0.35
CA GLU A 137 14.63 -7.97 0.25
C GLU A 137 13.42 -8.11 1.19
N ASP A 138 12.84 -7.00 1.66
CA ASP A 138 11.61 -7.00 2.45
C ASP A 138 10.36 -7.42 1.64
N LEU A 139 10.47 -7.43 0.31
CA LEU A 139 9.39 -7.82 -0.59
C LEU A 139 9.53 -9.26 -1.08
N ALA A 140 8.39 -9.89 -1.38
CA ALA A 140 8.36 -11.15 -2.11
C ALA A 140 9.08 -11.04 -3.46
N PRO A 141 9.72 -12.12 -3.97
CA PRO A 141 10.56 -12.06 -5.17
C PRO A 141 9.90 -11.40 -6.38
N TRP A 142 8.63 -11.68 -6.63
CA TRP A 142 7.89 -11.10 -7.76
C TRP A 142 7.58 -9.61 -7.56
N LYS A 143 7.34 -9.15 -6.33
CA LYS A 143 7.16 -7.72 -6.01
C LYS A 143 8.48 -6.96 -6.16
N ARG A 144 9.56 -7.56 -5.70
CA ARG A 144 10.93 -7.03 -5.77
C ARG A 144 11.36 -6.73 -7.20
N VAL A 145 11.21 -7.70 -8.11
CA VAL A 145 11.58 -7.50 -9.52
C VAL A 145 10.71 -6.46 -10.19
N ASN A 146 9.42 -6.44 -9.87
CA ASN A 146 8.50 -5.44 -10.42
C ASN A 146 8.81 -4.03 -9.90
N LEU A 147 9.07 -3.86 -8.60
CA LEU A 147 9.43 -2.55 -8.05
C LEU A 147 10.76 -2.06 -8.59
N ARG A 148 11.76 -2.94 -8.75
CA ARG A 148 13.03 -2.60 -9.40
C ARG A 148 12.83 -2.12 -10.84
N GLU A 149 11.95 -2.77 -11.58
CA GLU A 149 11.62 -2.35 -12.94
C GLU A 149 10.90 -1.00 -12.96
N ILE A 150 9.92 -0.76 -12.08
CA ILE A 150 9.24 0.53 -11.95
C ILE A 150 10.25 1.66 -11.65
N MET A 151 11.21 1.43 -10.75
CA MET A 151 12.24 2.43 -10.45
C MET A 151 13.23 2.68 -11.61
N ARG A 152 13.41 1.71 -12.52
CA ARG A 152 14.29 1.82 -13.68
C ARG A 152 13.59 2.40 -14.90
N ASP A 153 12.38 1.92 -15.17
CA ASP A 153 11.58 2.27 -16.34
C ASP A 153 10.09 2.35 -15.98
N LEU A 154 9.59 3.57 -15.89
CA LEU A 154 8.21 3.85 -15.53
C LEU A 154 7.17 3.34 -16.55
N HIS A 155 7.60 2.93 -17.74
CA HIS A 155 6.72 2.41 -18.80
C HIS A 155 6.56 0.89 -18.77
N ALA A 156 7.32 0.19 -17.93
CA ALA A 156 7.29 -1.28 -17.81
C ALA A 156 6.05 -1.83 -17.10
N SER A 157 4.89 -1.26 -17.32
CA SER A 157 3.70 -1.55 -16.54
C SER A 157 2.78 -2.55 -17.23
N TYR A 158 2.10 -3.35 -16.41
CA TYR A 158 1.12 -4.35 -16.81
C TYR A 158 -0.33 -3.96 -16.47
N ALA A 159 -0.65 -2.67 -16.35
CA ALA A 159 -1.97 -2.23 -15.89
C ALA A 159 -3.13 -2.87 -16.66
N ASP A 160 -3.00 -2.90 -17.97
CA ASP A 160 -4.04 -3.42 -18.86
C ASP A 160 -3.82 -4.90 -19.24
N ALA A 161 -2.77 -5.53 -18.70
CA ALA A 161 -2.47 -6.92 -19.00
C ALA A 161 -3.45 -7.86 -18.29
N GLY A 162 -4.05 -8.79 -19.01
CA GLY A 162 -4.79 -9.90 -18.46
C GLY A 162 -3.90 -10.87 -17.67
N ARG A 163 -4.50 -11.95 -17.14
CA ARG A 163 -3.77 -12.93 -16.31
C ARG A 163 -2.52 -13.48 -16.99
N LEU A 164 -2.61 -13.84 -18.28
CA LEU A 164 -1.48 -14.36 -19.06
C LEU A 164 -0.40 -13.29 -19.29
N GLY A 165 -0.81 -12.05 -19.60
CA GLY A 165 0.12 -10.94 -19.79
C GLY A 165 0.91 -10.64 -18.52
N ARG A 166 0.27 -10.67 -17.35
CA ARG A 166 0.94 -10.50 -16.04
C ARG A 166 1.89 -11.66 -15.73
N ALA A 167 1.49 -12.89 -16.03
CA ALA A 167 2.39 -14.04 -15.89
C ALA A 167 3.62 -13.91 -16.80
N GLY A 168 3.43 -13.52 -18.08
CA GLY A 168 4.51 -13.24 -19.01
C GLY A 168 5.44 -12.11 -18.55
N HIS A 169 4.89 -11.06 -17.93
CA HIS A 169 5.68 -9.97 -17.35
C HIS A 169 6.65 -10.50 -16.26
N TYR A 170 6.15 -11.28 -15.30
CA TYR A 170 7.00 -11.85 -14.25
C TYR A 170 8.00 -12.90 -14.75
N LEU A 171 7.61 -13.69 -15.75
CA LEU A 171 8.54 -14.62 -16.40
C LEU A 171 9.70 -13.86 -17.07
N ARG A 172 9.40 -12.77 -17.77
CA ARG A 172 10.40 -11.91 -18.42
C ARG A 172 11.34 -11.24 -17.42
N LEU A 173 10.81 -10.71 -16.30
CA LEU A 173 11.60 -9.97 -15.31
C LEU A 173 12.49 -10.83 -14.43
N GLY A 174 12.08 -12.06 -14.13
CA GLY A 174 12.82 -12.86 -13.16
C GLY A 174 12.78 -14.37 -13.39
N GLY A 175 12.38 -14.81 -14.57
CA GLY A 175 12.39 -16.21 -14.96
C GLY A 175 11.33 -17.08 -14.25
N PRO A 176 11.46 -18.43 -14.40
CA PRO A 176 10.45 -19.35 -13.88
C PRO A 176 10.26 -19.31 -12.36
N SER A 177 11.30 -19.02 -11.60
CA SER A 177 11.24 -18.94 -10.12
C SER A 177 10.36 -17.79 -9.64
N VAL A 178 10.49 -16.62 -10.26
CA VAL A 178 9.68 -15.44 -9.97
C VAL A 178 8.24 -15.64 -10.40
N LEU A 179 8.01 -16.23 -11.57
CA LEU A 179 6.68 -16.61 -12.02
C LEU A 179 6.01 -17.58 -11.03
N ALA A 180 6.72 -18.61 -10.58
CA ALA A 180 6.20 -19.56 -9.61
C ALA A 180 5.84 -18.90 -8.27
N ALA A 181 6.65 -17.94 -7.79
CA ALA A 181 6.35 -17.15 -6.59
C ALA A 181 5.09 -16.29 -6.78
N TYR A 182 4.94 -15.65 -7.94
CA TYR A 182 3.75 -14.89 -8.28
C TYR A 182 2.49 -15.76 -8.33
N LEU A 183 2.55 -16.94 -8.97
CA LEU A 183 1.40 -17.84 -9.07
C LEU A 183 0.97 -18.39 -7.71
N ARG A 184 1.92 -18.68 -6.81
CA ARG A 184 1.61 -19.10 -5.43
C ARG A 184 0.90 -18.02 -4.62
N SER A 185 1.22 -16.74 -4.83
CA SER A 185 0.59 -15.63 -4.12
C SER A 185 -0.86 -15.37 -4.52
N ARG A 186 -1.36 -16.06 -5.56
CA ARG A 186 -2.72 -15.95 -6.10
C ARG A 186 -3.67 -17.05 -5.65
N ARG A 187 -3.19 -18.01 -4.89
CA ARG A 187 -3.96 -19.07 -4.26
C ARG A 187 -4.45 -18.64 -2.89
#